data_2ddea9f7900c79623cffaaed6e6ec49c
#
_entry.id   2ddea9f7900c79623cffaaed6e6ec49c
#
_cell.length_a   1.000
_cell.length_b   1.000
_cell.length_c   1.000
_cell.angle_alpha   90.00
_cell.angle_beta   90.00
_cell.angle_gamma   90.00
#
_symmetry.space_group_name_H-M   'P 1'
#
loop_
_entity.id
_entity.type
_entity.pdbx_description
1 polymer ?
#
loop_
_entity_poly.entity_id
_entity_poly.type
_entity_poly.pdbx_seq_one_letter_code
_entity_poly.pdbx_strand_id
1 'polypeptide(L)'
;MQSSGVGNCVNALALPISCRIPFLTIVTMRGEWGEFIPWQVPMGKATPTILETMDTHIFRANDPGEVDKSVDAAASLAYNTRRSCAVLLSQKLIGSKHFEEEQ
;
A
#
# COMPACT_ATOMS: atom_id res chain seq x y z
N MET A 1 -4.52 3.69 3.49
CA MET A 1 -5.67 2.76 3.40
C MET A 1 -5.20 1.33 3.62
N GLN A 2 -6.11 0.43 3.90
CA GLN A 2 -5.78 -0.99 3.91
C GLN A 2 -5.78 -1.54 2.48
N SER A 3 -5.16 -2.71 2.30
CA SER A 3 -5.13 -3.36 0.98
C SER A 3 -6.53 -3.59 0.41
N SER A 4 -7.53 -3.90 1.25
CA SER A 4 -8.90 -4.05 0.78
C SER A 4 -9.46 -2.74 0.21
N GLY A 5 -9.01 -1.60 0.73
CA GLY A 5 -9.40 -0.30 0.22
C GLY A 5 -8.91 -0.05 -1.19
N VAL A 6 -7.76 -0.62 -1.55
CA VAL A 6 -7.24 -0.51 -2.91
C VAL A 6 -8.23 -1.12 -3.90
N GLY A 7 -8.78 -2.29 -3.56
CA GLY A 7 -9.80 -2.92 -4.40
C GLY A 7 -11.02 -2.04 -4.61
N ASN A 8 -11.41 -1.29 -3.58
CA ASN A 8 -12.59 -0.45 -3.65
C ASN A 8 -12.36 0.86 -4.41
N CYS A 9 -11.12 1.28 -4.60
CA CYS A 9 -10.81 2.57 -5.21
C CYS A 9 -10.04 2.46 -6.53
N VAL A 10 -9.96 1.28 -7.11
CA VAL A 10 -9.12 1.06 -8.32
C VAL A 10 -9.43 2.09 -9.40
N ASN A 11 -10.69 2.28 -9.72
CA ASN A 11 -11.07 3.22 -10.77
C ASN A 11 -10.63 4.65 -10.46
N ALA A 12 -10.70 5.03 -9.20
CA ALA A 12 -10.32 6.40 -8.80
C ALA A 12 -8.82 6.65 -8.99
N LEU A 13 -8.01 5.61 -9.01
CA LEU A 13 -6.57 5.76 -9.23
C LEU A 13 -6.23 6.27 -10.64
N ALA A 14 -7.18 6.18 -11.56
CA ALA A 14 -6.97 6.70 -12.91
C ALA A 14 -6.87 8.23 -12.93
N LEU A 15 -7.50 8.90 -11.99
CA LEU A 15 -7.54 10.38 -12.00
C LEU A 15 -6.16 11.01 -11.82
N PRO A 16 -5.40 10.70 -10.76
CA PRO A 16 -4.08 11.30 -10.63
C PRO A 16 -3.14 10.91 -11.76
N ILE A 17 -3.29 9.72 -12.33
CA ILE A 17 -2.47 9.28 -13.44
C ILE A 17 -2.77 10.12 -14.69
N SER A 18 -4.04 10.22 -15.04
CA SER A 18 -4.47 10.96 -16.24
C SER A 18 -4.16 12.43 -16.16
N CYS A 19 -4.30 13.02 -14.98
CA CYS A 19 -4.08 14.45 -14.76
C CYS A 19 -2.64 14.78 -14.38
N ARG A 20 -1.78 13.78 -14.25
CA ARG A 20 -0.38 13.93 -13.83
C ARG A 20 -0.24 14.70 -12.53
N ILE A 21 -1.09 14.35 -11.58
CA ILE A 21 -1.07 14.93 -10.24
C ILE A 21 -0.13 14.08 -9.38
N PRO A 22 0.83 14.68 -8.69
CA PRO A 22 1.62 13.94 -7.71
C PRO A 22 0.69 13.26 -6.70
N PHE A 23 0.83 11.96 -6.55
CA PHE A 23 -0.05 11.20 -5.66
C PHE A 23 0.76 10.21 -4.86
N LEU A 24 0.57 10.24 -3.55
CA LEU A 24 1.22 9.31 -2.65
C LEU A 24 0.15 8.65 -1.79
N THR A 25 0.13 7.34 -1.78
CA THR A 25 -0.73 6.60 -0.87
C THR A 25 0.10 5.67 -0.01
N ILE A 26 -0.32 5.51 1.24
CA ILE A 26 0.29 4.56 2.15
C ILE A 26 -0.74 3.47 2.40
N VAL A 27 -0.34 2.22 2.12
CA VAL A 27 -1.24 1.08 2.19
C VAL A 27 -0.76 0.14 3.28
N THR A 28 -1.63 -0.10 4.26
CA THR A 28 -1.37 -1.12 5.28
C THR A 28 -1.82 -2.46 4.73
N MET A 29 -0.86 -3.36 4.56
CA MET A 29 -1.14 -4.65 3.92
C MET A 29 -1.83 -5.61 4.88
N ARG A 30 -2.81 -6.34 4.35
CA ARG A 30 -3.47 -7.45 5.02
C ARG A 30 -3.33 -8.68 4.12
N GLY A 31 -3.72 -9.82 4.63
CA GLY A 31 -3.67 -11.06 3.87
C GLY A 31 -2.25 -11.60 3.70
N GLU A 32 -1.35 -11.20 4.56
CA GLU A 32 0.03 -11.62 4.53
C GLU A 32 0.35 -12.47 5.76
N TRP A 33 1.60 -12.47 6.19
CA TRP A 33 2.03 -13.23 7.35
C TRP A 33 1.24 -12.83 8.60
N GLY A 34 0.68 -13.82 9.27
CA GLY A 34 -0.07 -13.59 10.50
C GLY A 34 -1.53 -13.21 10.30
N GLU A 35 -2.04 -13.27 9.07
CA GLU A 35 -3.44 -12.95 8.82
C GLU A 35 -4.35 -14.05 9.34
N PHE A 36 -5.38 -13.67 10.06
CA PHE A 36 -6.36 -14.63 10.58
C PHE A 36 -7.73 -14.51 9.91
N ILE A 37 -7.90 -13.55 9.00
CA ILE A 37 -9.16 -13.35 8.28
C ILE A 37 -8.99 -13.82 6.84
N PRO A 38 -9.58 -14.97 6.46
CA PRO A 38 -9.31 -15.57 5.14
C PRO A 38 -9.63 -14.68 3.95
N TRP A 39 -10.66 -13.87 4.02
CA TRP A 39 -11.06 -13.04 2.88
C TRP A 39 -10.11 -11.86 2.63
N GLN A 40 -9.18 -11.59 3.55
CA GLN A 40 -8.16 -10.56 3.33
C GLN A 40 -7.04 -11.06 2.42
N VAL A 41 -6.88 -12.37 2.31
CA VAL A 41 -5.75 -12.97 1.57
C VAL A 41 -5.77 -12.63 0.08
N PRO A 42 -6.90 -12.76 -0.63
CA PRO A 42 -6.89 -12.44 -2.07
C PRO A 42 -6.48 -10.99 -2.37
N MET A 43 -7.01 -10.03 -1.63
CA MET A 43 -6.65 -8.63 -1.86
C MET A 43 -5.23 -8.32 -1.43
N GLY A 44 -4.75 -8.92 -0.37
CA GLY A 44 -3.35 -8.77 0.02
C GLY A 44 -2.42 -9.22 -1.08
N LYS A 45 -2.75 -10.34 -1.70
CA LYS A 45 -1.96 -10.87 -2.82
C LYS A 45 -2.08 -10.01 -4.08
N ALA A 46 -3.28 -9.50 -4.35
CA ALA A 46 -3.56 -8.77 -5.58
C ALA A 46 -3.11 -7.31 -5.55
N THR A 47 -3.01 -6.69 -4.38
CA THR A 47 -2.77 -5.27 -4.24
C THR A 47 -1.55 -4.76 -5.01
N PRO A 48 -0.36 -5.37 -4.90
CA PRO A 48 0.79 -4.89 -5.67
C PRO A 48 0.52 -4.93 -7.18
N THR A 49 -0.05 -6.02 -7.66
CA THR A 49 -0.33 -6.19 -9.09
C THR A 49 -1.33 -5.15 -9.58
N ILE A 50 -2.37 -4.90 -8.81
CA ILE A 50 -3.38 -3.90 -9.17
C ILE A 50 -2.76 -2.51 -9.25
N LEU A 51 -1.96 -2.14 -8.25
CA LEU A 51 -1.31 -0.83 -8.24
C LEU A 51 -0.36 -0.68 -9.43
N GLU A 52 0.42 -1.70 -9.73
CA GLU A 52 1.32 -1.66 -10.89
C GLU A 52 0.55 -1.55 -12.19
N THR A 53 -0.55 -2.29 -12.31
CA THR A 53 -1.41 -2.20 -13.49
C THR A 53 -1.97 -0.80 -13.66
N MET A 54 -2.24 -0.10 -12.56
CA MET A 54 -2.71 1.29 -12.57
C MET A 54 -1.54 2.29 -12.57
N ASP A 55 -0.40 1.88 -13.08
CA ASP A 55 0.78 2.73 -13.27
C ASP A 55 1.23 3.45 -12.00
N THR A 56 1.12 2.77 -10.88
CA THR A 56 1.53 3.30 -9.58
C THR A 56 2.84 2.64 -9.18
N HIS A 57 3.84 3.47 -8.90
CA HIS A 57 5.15 2.97 -8.50
C HIS A 57 5.13 2.52 -7.05
N ILE A 58 5.66 1.34 -6.78
CA ILE A 58 5.54 0.71 -5.45
C ILE A 58 6.86 0.74 -4.71
N PHE A 59 6.77 1.19 -3.45
CA PHE A 59 7.83 1.05 -2.47
C PHE A 59 7.32 0.15 -1.35
N ARG A 60 8.19 -0.67 -0.80
CA ARG A 60 7.79 -1.60 0.25
C ARG A 60 8.60 -1.36 1.52
N ALA A 61 7.93 -1.30 2.66
CA ALA A 61 8.57 -1.22 3.96
C ALA A 61 8.21 -2.47 4.77
N ASN A 62 9.21 -3.26 5.12
CA ASN A 62 9.03 -4.49 5.88
C ASN A 62 9.45 -4.37 7.34
N ASP A 63 10.25 -3.36 7.65
CA ASP A 63 10.76 -3.10 8.99
C ASP A 63 10.52 -1.64 9.37
N PRO A 64 10.36 -1.34 10.68
CA PRO A 64 10.13 0.04 11.10
C PRO A 64 11.19 1.03 10.60
N GLY A 65 12.44 0.59 10.53
CA GLY A 65 13.53 1.45 10.07
C GLY A 65 13.47 1.79 8.59
N GLU A 66 12.65 1.08 7.81
CA GLU A 66 12.50 1.33 6.38
C GLU A 66 11.39 2.33 6.06
N VAL A 67 10.50 2.61 7.02
CA VAL A 67 9.30 3.39 6.74
C VAL A 67 9.65 4.81 6.31
N ASP A 68 10.46 5.51 7.08
CA ASP A 68 10.84 6.89 6.78
C ASP A 68 11.50 7.00 5.40
N LYS A 69 12.42 6.11 5.12
CA LYS A 69 13.16 6.12 3.86
C LYS A 69 12.25 5.84 2.67
N SER A 70 11.33 4.89 2.84
CA SER A 70 10.40 4.53 1.77
C SER A 70 9.41 5.66 1.49
N VAL A 71 8.90 6.30 2.53
CA VAL A 71 7.98 7.43 2.38
C VAL A 71 8.69 8.61 1.72
N ASP A 72 9.91 8.92 2.17
CA ASP A 72 10.70 9.99 1.57
C ASP A 72 10.96 9.74 0.08
N ALA A 73 11.38 8.53 -0.26
CA ALA A 73 11.67 8.17 -1.65
C ALA A 73 10.42 8.25 -2.50
N ALA A 74 9.30 7.73 -1.99
CA ALA A 74 8.04 7.74 -2.72
C ALA A 74 7.53 9.17 -2.92
N ALA A 75 7.60 10.01 -1.90
CA ALA A 75 7.17 11.40 -2.00
C ALA A 75 8.03 12.15 -3.00
N SER A 76 9.35 11.98 -2.95
CA SER A 76 10.25 12.62 -3.91
C SER A 76 9.95 12.22 -5.34
N LEU A 77 9.73 10.94 -5.57
CA LEU A 77 9.42 10.46 -6.91
C LEU A 77 8.09 11.03 -7.39
N ALA A 78 7.07 11.00 -6.53
CA ALA A 78 5.74 11.49 -6.89
C ALA A 78 5.79 12.98 -7.26
N TYR A 79 6.41 13.81 -6.43
CA TYR A 79 6.45 15.24 -6.67
C TYR A 79 7.36 15.63 -7.82
N ASN A 80 8.51 14.99 -7.94
CA ASN A 80 9.47 15.36 -8.97
C ASN A 80 9.08 14.89 -10.36
N THR A 81 8.33 13.81 -10.45
CA THR A 81 7.96 13.22 -11.75
C THR A 81 6.48 13.28 -12.04
N ARG A 82 5.68 13.82 -11.13
CA ARG A 82 4.22 13.87 -11.25
C ARG A 82 3.63 12.48 -11.47
N ARG A 83 4.05 11.55 -10.63
CA ARG A 83 3.61 10.16 -10.72
C ARG A 83 2.84 9.75 -9.48
N SER A 84 2.11 8.65 -9.63
CA SER A 84 1.46 8.00 -8.51
C SER A 84 2.43 7.01 -7.88
N CYS A 85 2.57 7.09 -6.56
CA CYS A 85 3.43 6.21 -5.79
C CYS A 85 2.66 5.65 -4.60
N ALA A 86 2.98 4.42 -4.24
CA ALA A 86 2.38 3.76 -3.08
C ALA A 86 3.49 3.20 -2.20
N VAL A 87 3.35 3.37 -0.90
CA VAL A 87 4.21 2.71 0.07
C VAL A 87 3.38 1.62 0.73
N LEU A 88 3.79 0.37 0.55
CA LEU A 88 3.11 -0.77 1.13
C LEU A 88 3.80 -1.13 2.45
N LEU A 89 3.05 -1.00 3.53
CA LEU A 89 3.54 -1.39 4.85
C LEU A 89 3.17 -2.84 5.10
N SER A 90 4.17 -3.69 5.26
CA SER A 90 3.96 -5.12 5.48
C SER A 90 3.10 -5.36 6.72
N GLN A 91 2.25 -6.36 6.65
CA GLN A 91 1.48 -6.79 7.82
C GLN A 91 2.43 -7.20 8.95
N LYS A 92 3.53 -7.81 8.61
CA LYS A 92 4.57 -8.19 9.56
C LYS A 92 5.09 -6.98 10.34
N LEU A 93 5.21 -5.83 9.69
CA LEU A 93 5.63 -4.59 10.32
C LEU A 93 4.63 -4.09 11.34
N ILE A 94 3.35 -4.16 11.00
CA ILE A 94 2.26 -3.69 11.86
C ILE A 94 1.95 -4.73 12.95
N GLY A 95 2.24 -5.98 12.68
CA GLY A 95 1.96 -7.10 13.54
C GLY A 95 0.63 -7.76 13.23
N SER A 96 0.48 -9.00 13.73
CA SER A 96 -0.78 -9.72 13.64
C SER A 96 -1.76 -9.16 14.63
N LYS A 97 -3.02 -9.14 14.26
CA LYS A 97 -4.07 -8.84 15.22
C LYS A 97 -4.51 -10.13 15.90
N HIS A 98 -4.50 -10.09 17.21
CA HIS A 98 -4.96 -11.20 18.04
C HIS A 98 -5.97 -10.67 19.03
N PHE A 99 -6.96 -11.47 19.35
CA PHE A 99 -7.99 -11.04 20.30
C PHE A 99 -7.42 -10.74 21.68
N GLU A 100 -6.45 -11.52 22.12
CA GLU A 100 -5.81 -11.31 23.41
C GLU A 100 -5.01 -10.00 23.45
N GLU A 101 -4.55 -9.49 22.32
CA GLU A 101 -3.83 -8.22 22.27
C GLU A 101 -4.76 -7.03 22.38
N GLU A 102 -6.02 -7.24 22.13
CA GLU A 102 -7.02 -6.17 22.16
C GLU A 102 -7.57 -5.95 23.57
N GLN A 103 -7.16 -6.78 24.49
CA GLN A 103 -7.60 -6.68 25.88
C GLN A 103 -6.66 -5.80 26.73
#